data_78bf03d965006837adec4d2137317fa6
#
_entry.id   78bf03d965006837adec4d2137317fa6
#
_cell.length_a   1.000
_cell.length_b   1.000
_cell.length_c   1.000
_cell.angle_alpha   90.00
_cell.angle_beta   90.00
_cell.angle_gamma   90.00
#
_symmetry.space_group_name_H-M   'P 1'
#
loop_
_entity.id
_entity.type
_entity.pdbx_description
1 polymer ?
#
loop_
_entity_poly.entity_id
_entity_poly.type
_entity_poly.pdbx_seq_one_letter_code
_entity_poly.pdbx_strand_id
1 'polypeptide(L)'
;MRGVVDRLRWWLLAALGMVLAGPAMASAAGAFDPAEEFETSAWVDVNLGFVDLSINKAVFYMLASSAIIIIFGILVVRGGLKMKPTKSQNVLEISYEFVEKQIAGVTLPQHVFKKWFPYLATLFLFVAVNNLISFIPLPTAPHTDTFNVVGDLGLYAATANINVTIALALMTFVAFLWEGFTTHGFIGYFKTLIPPGSSKGITPFIFVLELLSQILRLVSLSVRLFANMLAGHLLIIMAAGFSILVGSLLGVLGIPFALFFYVFEWLLVAGLQAFIFALLSGIYIGYAAQSEH
;
A
#
# COMPACT_ATOMS: atom_id res chain seq x y z
N MET A 1 -29.39 -32.74 5.46
CA MET A 1 -28.37 -33.11 6.46
C MET A 1 -27.18 -33.90 5.92
N ARG A 2 -27.35 -34.85 4.99
CA ARG A 2 -26.21 -35.62 4.40
C ARG A 2 -25.11 -34.75 3.76
N GLY A 3 -25.45 -33.75 3.00
CA GLY A 3 -24.45 -32.91 2.28
C GLY A 3 -23.60 -31.98 3.17
N VAL A 4 -24.00 -31.70 4.41
CA VAL A 4 -23.19 -30.94 5.40
C VAL A 4 -22.18 -31.87 6.07
N VAL A 5 -22.62 -33.09 6.41
CA VAL A 5 -21.76 -34.13 7.02
C VAL A 5 -20.65 -34.55 6.05
N ASP A 6 -20.96 -34.69 4.77
CA ASP A 6 -19.94 -35.04 3.76
C ASP A 6 -18.92 -33.93 3.57
N ARG A 7 -19.34 -32.67 3.55
CA ARG A 7 -18.38 -31.53 3.49
C ARG A 7 -17.52 -31.45 4.75
N LEU A 8 -18.08 -31.60 5.92
CA LEU A 8 -17.31 -31.64 7.17
C LEU A 8 -16.27 -32.77 7.16
N ARG A 9 -16.64 -33.94 6.64
CA ARG A 9 -15.76 -35.10 6.52
C ARG A 9 -14.57 -34.82 5.57
N TRP A 10 -14.79 -34.15 4.44
CA TRP A 10 -13.70 -33.75 3.53
C TRP A 10 -12.78 -32.69 4.16
N TRP A 11 -13.32 -31.74 4.91
CA TRP A 11 -12.52 -30.77 5.66
C TRP A 11 -11.70 -31.43 6.78
N LEU A 12 -12.27 -32.39 7.48
CA LEU A 12 -11.54 -33.17 8.51
C LEU A 12 -10.46 -34.05 7.89
N LEU A 13 -10.70 -34.65 6.75
CA LEU A 13 -9.69 -35.46 6.03
C LEU A 13 -8.57 -34.58 5.47
N ALA A 14 -8.88 -33.39 4.96
CA ALA A 14 -7.90 -32.43 4.51
C ALA A 14 -7.04 -31.91 5.69
N ALA A 15 -7.66 -31.59 6.82
CA ALA A 15 -6.96 -31.19 8.04
C ALA A 15 -6.08 -32.33 8.59
N LEU A 16 -6.58 -33.57 8.58
CA LEU A 16 -5.81 -34.74 8.99
C LEU A 16 -4.63 -35.00 8.05
N GLY A 17 -4.83 -34.82 6.74
CA GLY A 17 -3.76 -34.92 5.73
C GLY A 17 -2.66 -33.88 5.94
N MET A 18 -3.01 -32.64 6.29
CA MET A 18 -2.05 -31.58 6.65
C MET A 18 -1.28 -31.92 7.95
N VAL A 19 -1.96 -32.47 8.95
CA VAL A 19 -1.31 -32.88 10.23
C VAL A 19 -0.35 -34.05 10.02
N LEU A 20 -0.69 -34.99 9.14
CA LEU A 20 0.17 -36.15 8.82
C LEU A 20 1.34 -35.78 7.92
N ALA A 21 1.22 -34.71 7.11
CA ALA A 21 2.31 -34.17 6.29
C ALA A 21 3.29 -33.30 7.10
N GLY A 22 2.95 -32.96 8.34
CA GLY A 22 3.74 -32.07 9.23
C GLY A 22 5.22 -32.49 9.41
N PRO A 23 5.56 -33.78 9.63
CA PRO A 23 6.96 -34.19 9.76
C PRO A 23 7.80 -34.05 8.49
N ALA A 24 7.18 -34.21 7.31
CA ALA A 24 7.87 -34.04 6.03
C ALA A 24 8.14 -32.56 5.71
N MET A 25 7.25 -31.66 6.16
CA MET A 25 7.43 -30.19 6.04
C MET A 25 8.44 -29.65 7.05
N ALA A 26 8.55 -30.22 8.24
CA ALA A 26 9.53 -29.82 9.25
C ALA A 26 10.98 -30.10 8.79
N SER A 27 11.20 -31.09 7.93
CA SER A 27 12.52 -31.35 7.35
C SER A 27 12.92 -30.32 6.27
N ALA A 28 11.95 -29.63 5.67
CA ALA A 28 12.18 -28.51 4.74
C ALA A 28 12.38 -27.16 5.47
N ALA A 29 12.08 -27.11 6.77
CA ALA A 29 12.21 -25.91 7.60
C ALA A 29 13.64 -25.57 8.02
N GLY A 30 14.65 -26.22 7.45
CA GLY A 30 16.06 -26.05 7.80
C GLY A 30 16.67 -24.67 7.49
N ALA A 31 15.96 -23.78 6.81
CA ALA A 31 16.42 -22.42 6.51
C ALA A 31 15.24 -21.49 6.15
N PHE A 32 14.24 -21.36 7.01
CA PHE A 32 13.22 -20.33 6.80
C PHE A 32 13.77 -19.00 7.30
N ASP A 33 14.26 -18.15 6.38
CA ASP A 33 14.64 -16.77 6.67
C ASP A 33 13.52 -15.83 6.14
N PRO A 34 12.75 -15.19 7.03
CA PRO A 34 11.71 -14.24 6.63
C PRO A 34 12.26 -13.04 5.88
N ALA A 35 13.56 -12.74 5.97
CA ALA A 35 14.19 -11.60 5.31
C ALA A 35 14.39 -11.85 3.81
N GLU A 36 14.61 -13.09 3.37
CA GLU A 36 14.76 -13.45 1.95
C GLU A 36 13.53 -13.07 1.10
N GLU A 37 12.32 -13.11 1.71
CA GLU A 37 11.08 -12.77 1.00
C GLU A 37 11.05 -11.29 0.57
N PHE A 38 11.78 -10.42 1.30
CA PHE A 38 11.86 -8.98 1.02
C PHE A 38 13.07 -8.59 0.17
N GLU A 39 13.95 -9.53 -0.17
CA GLU A 39 15.05 -9.26 -1.08
C GLU A 39 14.53 -8.99 -2.49
N THR A 40 14.96 -7.88 -3.05
CA THR A 40 14.58 -7.43 -4.39
C THR A 40 15.69 -7.73 -5.38
N SER A 41 15.81 -8.99 -5.79
CA SER A 41 16.67 -9.35 -6.93
C SER A 41 16.10 -8.77 -8.23
N ALA A 42 16.96 -8.22 -9.08
CA ALA A 42 16.55 -7.75 -10.40
C ALA A 42 16.24 -8.94 -11.32
N TRP A 43 15.06 -8.93 -11.96
CA TRP A 43 14.70 -9.93 -12.97
C TRP A 43 15.21 -9.55 -14.35
N VAL A 44 15.23 -8.26 -14.64
CA VAL A 44 15.75 -7.70 -15.90
C VAL A 44 16.63 -6.51 -15.54
N ASP A 45 17.92 -6.64 -15.78
CA ASP A 45 18.88 -5.56 -15.56
C ASP A 45 18.79 -4.53 -16.69
N VAL A 46 18.34 -3.33 -16.37
CA VAL A 46 18.30 -2.18 -17.29
C VAL A 46 19.08 -1.03 -16.67
N ASN A 47 20.39 -1.04 -16.88
CA ASN A 47 21.30 0.01 -16.39
C ASN A 47 21.53 1.06 -17.47
N LEU A 48 21.09 2.30 -17.22
CA LEU A 48 21.35 3.48 -18.06
C LEU A 48 22.59 4.27 -17.62
N GLY A 49 23.47 3.68 -16.85
CA GLY A 49 24.76 4.22 -16.40
C GLY A 49 24.66 5.09 -15.15
N PHE A 50 23.74 6.03 -15.06
CA PHE A 50 23.52 6.89 -13.88
C PHE A 50 22.16 6.62 -13.17
N VAL A 51 21.28 5.83 -13.79
CA VAL A 51 20.00 5.40 -13.21
C VAL A 51 19.84 3.90 -13.46
N ASP A 52 19.57 3.17 -12.41
CA ASP A 52 19.21 1.76 -12.47
C ASP A 52 17.67 1.67 -12.61
N LEU A 53 17.21 1.22 -13.78
CA LEU A 53 15.80 0.99 -14.11
C LEU A 53 15.47 -0.51 -14.13
N SER A 54 16.25 -1.32 -13.44
CA SER A 54 16.05 -2.76 -13.40
C SER A 54 14.66 -3.12 -12.88
N ILE A 55 14.00 -4.05 -13.58
CA ILE A 55 12.68 -4.53 -13.21
C ILE A 55 12.84 -5.58 -12.12
N ASN A 56 12.40 -5.24 -10.92
CA ASN A 56 12.35 -6.12 -9.77
C ASN A 56 10.89 -6.44 -9.37
N LYS A 57 10.69 -7.28 -8.35
CA LYS A 57 9.35 -7.63 -7.83
C LYS A 57 8.52 -6.37 -7.56
N ALA A 58 9.08 -5.33 -6.90
CA ALA A 58 8.37 -4.11 -6.55
C ALA A 58 7.84 -3.35 -7.78
N VAL A 59 8.69 -3.17 -8.80
CA VAL A 59 8.33 -2.51 -10.06
C VAL A 59 7.22 -3.28 -10.78
N PHE A 60 7.32 -4.62 -10.81
CA PHE A 60 6.31 -5.46 -11.41
C PHE A 60 4.93 -5.28 -10.74
N TYR A 61 4.86 -5.33 -9.39
CA TYR A 61 3.61 -5.14 -8.66
C TYR A 61 3.03 -3.74 -8.85
N MET A 62 3.86 -2.70 -8.90
CA MET A 62 3.41 -1.32 -9.20
C MET A 62 2.82 -1.21 -10.60
N LEU A 63 3.48 -1.79 -11.61
CA LEU A 63 2.98 -1.78 -12.99
C LEU A 63 1.70 -2.62 -13.13
N ALA A 64 1.64 -3.78 -12.50
CA ALA A 64 0.45 -4.63 -12.48
C ALA A 64 -0.74 -3.90 -11.85
N SER A 65 -0.54 -3.26 -10.69
CA SER A 65 -1.57 -2.46 -10.01
C SER A 65 -2.06 -1.32 -10.88
N SER A 66 -1.15 -0.59 -11.52
CA SER A 66 -1.48 0.50 -12.45
C SER A 66 -2.29 -0.02 -13.64
N ALA A 67 -1.85 -1.12 -14.23
CA ALA A 67 -2.55 -1.76 -15.35
C ALA A 67 -3.97 -2.21 -14.96
N ILE A 68 -4.13 -2.82 -13.78
CA ILE A 68 -5.45 -3.24 -13.26
C ILE A 68 -6.38 -2.04 -13.11
N ILE A 69 -5.92 -0.94 -12.51
CA ILE A 69 -6.75 0.26 -12.31
C ILE A 69 -7.16 0.84 -13.66
N ILE A 70 -6.22 0.98 -14.60
CA ILE A 70 -6.48 1.57 -15.92
C ILE A 70 -7.41 0.67 -16.73
N ILE A 71 -7.13 -0.63 -16.81
CA ILE A 71 -7.95 -1.60 -17.57
C ILE A 71 -9.36 -1.65 -16.97
N PHE A 72 -9.49 -1.75 -15.64
CA PHE A 72 -10.78 -1.78 -14.97
C PHE A 72 -11.58 -0.50 -15.25
N GLY A 73 -10.96 0.67 -15.11
CA GLY A 73 -11.60 1.95 -15.43
C GLY A 73 -12.06 2.04 -16.89
N ILE A 74 -11.20 1.66 -17.84
CA ILE A 74 -11.54 1.66 -19.27
C ILE A 74 -12.69 0.68 -19.57
N LEU A 75 -12.67 -0.53 -19.01
CA LEU A 75 -13.72 -1.53 -19.23
C LEU A 75 -15.06 -1.07 -18.70
N VAL A 76 -15.10 -0.45 -17.51
CA VAL A 76 -16.34 0.08 -16.93
C VAL A 76 -16.90 1.22 -17.78
N VAL A 77 -16.07 2.17 -18.21
CA VAL A 77 -16.49 3.31 -19.00
C VAL A 77 -16.93 2.88 -20.41
N ARG A 78 -16.17 1.99 -21.07
CA ARG A 78 -16.53 1.45 -22.40
C ARG A 78 -17.77 0.56 -22.40
N GLY A 79 -18.09 -0.09 -21.27
CA GLY A 79 -19.32 -0.86 -21.09
C GLY A 79 -20.60 -0.02 -21.10
N GLY A 80 -20.46 1.31 -21.14
CA GLY A 80 -21.54 2.30 -21.07
C GLY A 80 -22.06 2.48 -19.65
N LEU A 81 -22.04 3.70 -19.17
CA LEU A 81 -22.56 4.05 -17.86
C LEU A 81 -24.10 3.95 -17.88
N LYS A 82 -24.67 3.10 -17.02
CA LYS A 82 -26.11 2.84 -16.95
C LYS A 82 -26.70 3.52 -15.72
N MET A 83 -27.95 4.00 -15.84
CA MET A 83 -28.73 4.55 -14.72
C MET A 83 -28.93 3.54 -13.58
N LYS A 84 -29.01 2.25 -13.90
CA LYS A 84 -28.91 1.15 -12.92
C LYS A 84 -27.49 0.58 -13.03
N PRO A 85 -26.60 0.90 -12.08
CA PRO A 85 -25.20 0.52 -12.18
C PRO A 85 -25.01 -1.00 -12.16
N THR A 86 -24.12 -1.50 -12.97
CA THR A 86 -23.63 -2.87 -12.89
C THR A 86 -22.74 -3.02 -11.64
N LYS A 87 -22.45 -4.26 -11.21
CA LYS A 87 -21.58 -4.49 -10.03
C LYS A 87 -20.21 -3.80 -10.16
N SER A 88 -19.59 -3.86 -11.32
CA SER A 88 -18.30 -3.21 -11.59
C SER A 88 -18.40 -1.67 -11.62
N GLN A 89 -19.46 -1.13 -12.22
CA GLN A 89 -19.75 0.31 -12.18
C GLN A 89 -19.97 0.79 -10.74
N ASN A 90 -20.71 0.03 -9.94
CA ASN A 90 -20.98 0.37 -8.54
C ASN A 90 -19.69 0.42 -7.70
N VAL A 91 -18.74 -0.51 -7.91
CA VAL A 91 -17.42 -0.47 -7.24
C VAL A 91 -16.67 0.81 -7.57
N LEU A 92 -16.66 1.21 -8.85
CA LEU A 92 -15.98 2.44 -9.28
C LEU A 92 -16.67 3.69 -8.70
N GLU A 93 -18.00 3.75 -8.74
CA GLU A 93 -18.79 4.87 -8.21
C GLU A 93 -18.62 5.00 -6.69
N ILE A 94 -18.69 3.89 -5.94
CA ILE A 94 -18.46 3.90 -4.49
C ILE A 94 -17.05 4.40 -4.17
N SER A 95 -16.03 3.94 -4.91
CA SER A 95 -14.65 4.38 -4.71
C SER A 95 -14.49 5.87 -5.00
N TYR A 96 -15.11 6.36 -6.08
CA TYR A 96 -15.13 7.77 -6.45
C TYR A 96 -15.81 8.63 -5.37
N GLU A 97 -17.03 8.24 -4.98
CA GLU A 97 -17.82 8.95 -3.97
C GLU A 97 -17.12 8.95 -2.60
N PHE A 98 -16.47 7.84 -2.25
CA PHE A 98 -15.66 7.73 -1.03
C PHE A 98 -14.52 8.75 -1.01
N VAL A 99 -13.74 8.82 -2.10
CA VAL A 99 -12.63 9.79 -2.19
C VAL A 99 -13.17 11.22 -2.23
N GLU A 100 -14.26 11.46 -2.96
CA GLU A 100 -14.86 12.78 -3.06
C GLU A 100 -15.36 13.30 -1.71
N LYS A 101 -16.10 12.48 -0.95
CA LYS A 101 -16.74 12.90 0.29
C LYS A 101 -15.84 12.78 1.51
N GLN A 102 -15.05 11.71 1.60
CA GLN A 102 -14.28 11.39 2.82
C GLN A 102 -12.84 11.89 2.77
N ILE A 103 -12.29 12.18 1.60
CA ILE A 103 -10.92 12.66 1.44
C ILE A 103 -10.91 14.08 0.91
N ALA A 104 -11.24 14.28 -0.36
CA ALA A 104 -11.10 15.57 -1.02
C ALA A 104 -12.04 16.65 -0.48
N GLY A 105 -13.29 16.29 -0.21
CA GLY A 105 -14.29 17.21 0.30
C GLY A 105 -14.03 17.71 1.73
N VAL A 106 -13.27 16.92 2.51
CA VAL A 106 -12.90 17.28 3.89
C VAL A 106 -11.58 18.05 3.94
N THR A 107 -10.69 17.82 2.96
CA THR A 107 -9.30 18.33 3.03
C THR A 107 -9.03 19.49 2.10
N LEU A 108 -9.72 19.57 0.96
CA LEU A 108 -9.43 20.57 -0.06
C LEU A 108 -10.42 21.75 -0.03
N PRO A 109 -9.92 23.00 -0.08
CA PRO A 109 -10.75 24.17 -0.35
C PRO A 109 -11.44 24.08 -1.72
N GLN A 110 -12.62 24.67 -1.85
CA GLN A 110 -13.45 24.60 -3.07
C GLN A 110 -12.73 25.01 -4.37
N HIS A 111 -11.87 26.04 -4.30
CA HIS A 111 -11.18 26.59 -5.47
C HIS A 111 -10.11 25.66 -6.04
N VAL A 112 -9.50 24.77 -5.22
CA VAL A 112 -8.48 23.80 -5.66
C VAL A 112 -9.02 22.39 -5.79
N PHE A 113 -10.28 22.15 -5.39
CA PHE A 113 -10.89 20.83 -5.38
C PHE A 113 -10.81 20.15 -6.76
N LYS A 114 -11.27 20.81 -7.81
CA LYS A 114 -11.28 20.24 -9.18
C LYS A 114 -9.89 19.94 -9.71
N LYS A 115 -8.88 20.70 -9.26
CA LYS A 115 -7.47 20.53 -9.66
C LYS A 115 -6.86 19.28 -9.02
N TRP A 116 -7.07 19.09 -7.72
CA TRP A 116 -6.36 18.08 -6.94
C TRP A 116 -7.17 16.79 -6.65
N PHE A 117 -8.47 16.82 -6.87
CA PHE A 117 -9.31 15.63 -6.72
C PHE A 117 -8.82 14.43 -7.54
N PRO A 118 -8.49 14.58 -8.86
CA PRO A 118 -8.01 13.44 -9.65
C PRO A 118 -6.70 12.85 -9.12
N TYR A 119 -5.80 13.69 -8.59
CA TYR A 119 -4.57 13.26 -7.95
C TYR A 119 -4.85 12.41 -6.71
N LEU A 120 -5.69 12.91 -5.79
CA LEU A 120 -6.04 12.18 -4.57
C LEU A 120 -6.76 10.86 -4.86
N ALA A 121 -7.66 10.86 -5.85
CA ALA A 121 -8.36 9.65 -6.27
C ALA A 121 -7.40 8.60 -6.86
N THR A 122 -6.48 9.03 -7.71
CA THR A 122 -5.46 8.15 -8.28
C THR A 122 -4.53 7.61 -7.20
N LEU A 123 -4.09 8.46 -6.28
CA LEU A 123 -3.20 8.10 -5.18
C LEU A 123 -3.86 7.07 -4.25
N PHE A 124 -5.13 7.31 -3.86
CA PHE A 124 -5.91 6.38 -3.05
C PHE A 124 -6.05 5.02 -3.73
N LEU A 125 -6.51 5.00 -4.98
CA LEU A 125 -6.71 3.77 -5.73
C LEU A 125 -5.39 3.02 -5.94
N PHE A 126 -4.33 3.73 -6.28
CA PHE A 126 -3.02 3.13 -6.49
C PHE A 126 -2.50 2.44 -5.23
N VAL A 127 -2.51 3.12 -4.09
CA VAL A 127 -2.06 2.54 -2.82
C VAL A 127 -3.00 1.41 -2.39
N ALA A 128 -4.32 1.59 -2.51
CA ALA A 128 -5.29 0.56 -2.15
C ALA A 128 -5.11 -0.72 -2.97
N VAL A 129 -4.99 -0.60 -4.30
CA VAL A 129 -4.84 -1.77 -5.19
C VAL A 129 -3.48 -2.44 -4.98
N ASN A 130 -2.38 -1.68 -4.81
CA ASN A 130 -1.08 -2.26 -4.47
C ASN A 130 -1.13 -3.06 -3.17
N ASN A 131 -1.73 -2.49 -2.13
CA ASN A 131 -1.84 -3.16 -0.84
C ASN A 131 -2.76 -4.39 -0.93
N LEU A 132 -3.87 -4.32 -1.67
CA LEU A 132 -4.79 -5.46 -1.82
C LEU A 132 -4.19 -6.62 -2.62
N ILE A 133 -3.43 -6.32 -3.68
CA ILE A 133 -2.79 -7.36 -4.51
C ILE A 133 -1.71 -8.10 -3.73
N SER A 134 -1.01 -7.44 -2.82
CA SER A 134 0.06 -8.05 -2.02
C SER A 134 -0.41 -9.23 -1.16
N PHE A 135 -1.71 -9.31 -0.87
CA PHE A 135 -2.32 -10.40 -0.10
C PHE A 135 -2.88 -11.52 -0.97
N ILE A 136 -2.78 -11.45 -2.30
CA ILE A 136 -3.18 -12.56 -3.16
C ILE A 136 -2.03 -13.57 -3.20
N PRO A 137 -2.20 -14.77 -2.62
CA PRO A 137 -1.16 -15.79 -2.66
C PRO A 137 -1.03 -16.29 -4.09
N LEU A 138 0.06 -15.94 -4.74
CA LEU A 138 0.44 -16.51 -6.02
C LEU A 138 1.18 -17.83 -5.76
N PRO A 139 0.95 -18.89 -6.56
CA PRO A 139 1.61 -20.15 -6.36
C PRO A 139 3.13 -19.97 -6.55
N THR A 140 3.89 -20.08 -5.47
CA THR A 140 5.34 -20.11 -5.49
C THR A 140 5.79 -21.49 -5.95
N ALA A 141 6.44 -21.56 -7.10
CA ALA A 141 7.17 -22.78 -7.48
C ALA A 141 8.48 -22.84 -6.67
N PRO A 142 8.93 -24.04 -6.22
CA PRO A 142 10.25 -24.18 -5.61
C PRO A 142 11.32 -23.73 -6.62
N HIS A 143 12.38 -23.11 -6.14
CA HIS A 143 13.52 -22.64 -6.92
C HIS A 143 14.02 -23.75 -7.87
N THR A 144 13.64 -23.67 -9.11
CA THR A 144 14.23 -24.44 -10.18
C THR A 144 14.96 -23.45 -11.07
N ASP A 145 16.17 -23.80 -11.47
CA ASP A 145 17.11 -22.97 -12.25
C ASP A 145 16.58 -22.50 -13.62
N THR A 146 15.29 -22.61 -13.84
CA THR A 146 14.60 -22.14 -15.04
C THR A 146 13.80 -20.89 -14.68
N PHE A 147 13.95 -19.83 -15.49
CA PHE A 147 13.23 -18.56 -15.42
C PHE A 147 11.70 -18.78 -15.29
N ASN A 148 11.20 -18.84 -14.08
CA ASN A 148 9.78 -18.99 -13.75
C ASN A 148 9.29 -17.71 -13.10
N VAL A 149 8.86 -16.73 -13.92
CA VAL A 149 8.25 -15.46 -13.48
C VAL A 149 7.15 -15.68 -12.43
N VAL A 150 6.41 -16.79 -12.53
CA VAL A 150 5.31 -17.11 -11.60
C VAL A 150 5.82 -17.67 -10.26
N GLY A 151 6.96 -18.37 -10.25
CA GLY A 151 7.54 -18.95 -9.02
C GLY A 151 8.14 -17.91 -8.09
N ASP A 152 8.63 -16.80 -8.67
CA ASP A 152 9.24 -15.70 -7.89
C ASP A 152 8.22 -14.65 -7.39
N LEU A 153 6.95 -14.77 -7.77
CA LEU A 153 5.91 -13.79 -7.44
C LEU A 153 5.40 -13.84 -6.01
N GLY A 154 5.78 -14.71 -5.10
CA GLY A 154 5.33 -14.84 -3.72
C GLY A 154 4.48 -13.69 -3.13
N LEU A 155 4.06 -13.78 -1.91
CA LEU A 155 3.37 -12.69 -1.19
C LEU A 155 4.30 -11.48 -1.05
N TYR A 156 4.18 -10.50 -1.93
CA TYR A 156 5.05 -9.32 -1.92
C TYR A 156 4.24 -8.03 -1.99
N ALA A 157 4.47 -7.14 -1.04
CA ALA A 157 3.91 -5.80 -1.04
C ALA A 157 4.92 -4.81 -1.64
N ALA A 158 4.61 -4.20 -2.78
CA ALA A 158 5.46 -3.13 -3.32
C ALA A 158 5.62 -1.97 -2.31
N THR A 159 4.60 -1.70 -1.51
CA THR A 159 4.61 -0.68 -0.44
C THR A 159 5.36 -1.11 0.81
N ALA A 160 5.80 -2.37 0.93
CA ALA A 160 6.78 -2.81 1.93
C ALA A 160 8.23 -2.52 1.50
N ASN A 161 8.43 -1.88 0.35
CA ASN A 161 9.73 -1.36 -0.05
C ASN A 161 9.78 0.16 0.23
N ILE A 162 10.77 0.57 1.03
CA ILE A 162 10.92 1.96 1.46
C ILE A 162 11.14 2.93 0.27
N ASN A 163 11.81 2.48 -0.80
CA ASN A 163 12.04 3.31 -1.98
C ASN A 163 10.72 3.68 -2.68
N VAL A 164 9.77 2.73 -2.74
CA VAL A 164 8.44 2.97 -3.30
C VAL A 164 7.65 3.96 -2.46
N THR A 165 7.67 3.80 -1.13
CA THR A 165 6.92 4.69 -0.23
C THR A 165 7.53 6.08 -0.14
N ILE A 166 8.86 6.21 -0.20
CA ILE A 166 9.53 7.52 -0.31
C ILE A 166 9.17 8.19 -1.64
N ALA A 167 9.15 7.46 -2.75
CA ALA A 167 8.77 8.02 -4.05
C ALA A 167 7.33 8.56 -4.03
N LEU A 168 6.37 7.82 -3.47
CA LEU A 168 4.98 8.27 -3.31
C LEU A 168 4.87 9.49 -2.39
N ALA A 169 5.58 9.48 -1.26
CA ALA A 169 5.61 10.62 -0.34
C ALA A 169 6.26 11.85 -0.98
N LEU A 170 7.32 11.66 -1.79
CA LEU A 170 7.98 12.73 -2.53
C LEU A 170 7.05 13.33 -3.59
N MET A 171 6.26 12.52 -4.30
CA MET A 171 5.24 13.02 -5.22
C MET A 171 4.23 13.91 -4.51
N THR A 172 3.76 13.51 -3.32
CA THR A 172 2.88 14.34 -2.48
C THR A 172 3.58 15.61 -2.01
N PHE A 173 4.85 15.52 -1.62
CA PHE A 173 5.65 16.65 -1.20
C PHE A 173 5.80 17.69 -2.33
N VAL A 174 6.14 17.23 -3.54
CA VAL A 174 6.19 18.10 -4.73
C VAL A 174 4.83 18.71 -5.03
N ALA A 175 3.75 17.93 -4.92
CA ALA A 175 2.39 18.40 -5.19
C ALA A 175 1.98 19.55 -4.25
N PHE A 176 2.20 19.43 -2.93
CA PHE A 176 1.83 20.51 -2.01
C PHE A 176 2.78 21.72 -2.11
N LEU A 177 4.07 21.53 -2.37
CA LEU A 177 4.98 22.64 -2.65
C LEU A 177 4.57 23.41 -3.91
N TRP A 178 4.19 22.66 -4.96
CA TRP A 178 3.70 23.26 -6.20
C TRP A 178 2.46 24.11 -5.95
N GLU A 179 1.51 23.60 -5.17
CA GLU A 179 0.32 24.36 -4.81
C GLU A 179 0.67 25.59 -3.99
N GLY A 180 1.53 25.46 -2.98
CA GLY A 180 2.00 26.58 -2.17
C GLY A 180 2.68 27.67 -3.00
N PHE A 181 3.53 27.29 -3.96
CA PHE A 181 4.20 28.26 -4.85
C PHE A 181 3.25 28.91 -5.87
N THR A 182 2.24 28.16 -6.35
CA THR A 182 1.26 28.74 -7.29
C THR A 182 0.28 29.68 -6.59
N THR A 183 -0.04 29.45 -5.32
CA THR A 183 -0.99 30.25 -4.56
C THR A 183 -0.33 31.52 -3.97
N HIS A 184 0.87 31.39 -3.38
CA HIS A 184 1.53 32.47 -2.63
C HIS A 184 2.72 33.09 -3.37
N GLY A 185 3.15 32.48 -4.49
CA GLY A 185 4.42 32.79 -5.15
C GLY A 185 5.61 32.24 -4.36
N PHE A 186 6.79 32.17 -5.01
CA PHE A 186 7.97 31.54 -4.41
C PHE A 186 8.40 32.22 -3.07
N ILE A 187 8.53 33.53 -3.06
CA ILE A 187 8.92 34.28 -1.84
C ILE A 187 7.77 34.31 -0.81
N GLY A 188 6.53 34.44 -1.29
CA GLY A 188 5.34 34.47 -0.45
C GLY A 188 5.19 33.17 0.38
N TYR A 189 5.39 32.02 -0.25
CA TYR A 189 5.31 30.72 0.42
C TYR A 189 6.26 30.60 1.61
N PHE A 190 7.50 31.07 1.49
CA PHE A 190 8.42 31.07 2.64
C PHE A 190 8.01 32.05 3.75
N LYS A 191 7.26 33.09 3.41
CA LYS A 191 6.70 34.01 4.43
C LYS A 191 5.52 33.39 5.18
N THR A 192 4.71 32.56 4.53
CA THR A 192 3.59 31.86 5.19
C THR A 192 4.05 30.83 6.24
N LEU A 193 5.30 30.37 6.15
CA LEU A 193 5.91 29.50 7.16
C LEU A 193 6.15 30.22 8.50
N ILE A 194 6.05 31.55 8.54
CA ILE A 194 6.27 32.36 9.73
C ILE A 194 4.90 32.82 10.25
N PRO A 195 4.47 32.37 11.45
CA PRO A 195 3.20 32.80 12.02
C PRO A 195 3.13 34.33 12.19
N PRO A 196 1.99 34.96 11.87
CA PRO A 196 1.81 36.39 12.04
C PRO A 196 1.98 36.77 13.54
N GLY A 197 2.67 37.89 13.80
CA GLY A 197 2.92 38.36 15.16
C GLY A 197 4.18 37.81 15.83
N SER A 198 5.00 37.03 15.14
CA SER A 198 6.28 36.54 15.67
C SER A 198 7.26 37.65 15.96
N SER A 199 7.90 37.63 17.14
CA SER A 199 8.98 38.60 17.50
C SER A 199 10.19 38.40 16.57
N LYS A 200 10.78 39.51 16.09
CA LYS A 200 11.93 39.49 15.15
C LYS A 200 13.11 38.62 15.61
N GLY A 201 13.30 38.46 16.93
CA GLY A 201 14.37 37.63 17.48
C GLY A 201 14.10 36.13 17.40
N ILE A 202 12.83 35.70 17.39
CA ILE A 202 12.42 34.29 17.39
C ILE A 202 12.08 33.80 15.97
N THR A 203 11.77 34.71 15.06
CA THR A 203 11.38 34.40 13.66
C THR A 203 12.32 33.43 12.96
N PRO A 204 13.67 33.57 12.97
CA PRO A 204 14.55 32.63 12.29
C PRO A 204 14.50 31.23 12.88
N PHE A 205 14.30 31.11 14.18
CA PHE A 205 14.15 29.80 14.83
C PHE A 205 12.84 29.12 14.43
N ILE A 206 11.72 29.84 14.41
CA ILE A 206 10.42 29.32 13.97
C ILE A 206 10.48 28.88 12.51
N PHE A 207 11.12 29.66 11.64
CA PHE A 207 11.29 29.30 10.23
C PHE A 207 12.03 27.97 10.04
N VAL A 208 13.12 27.75 10.78
CA VAL A 208 13.87 26.49 10.72
C VAL A 208 13.03 25.32 11.24
N LEU A 209 12.27 25.51 12.32
CA LEU A 209 11.37 24.48 12.85
C LEU A 209 10.27 24.13 11.85
N GLU A 210 9.67 25.11 11.18
CA GLU A 210 8.62 24.84 10.20
C GLU A 210 9.18 24.14 8.96
N LEU A 211 10.37 24.54 8.49
CA LEU A 211 11.04 23.83 7.40
C LEU A 211 11.35 22.37 7.75
N LEU A 212 11.82 22.12 8.98
CA LEU A 212 12.05 20.78 9.50
C LEU A 212 10.73 20.00 9.58
N SER A 213 9.65 20.63 10.04
CA SER A 213 8.31 20.05 10.10
C SER A 213 7.85 19.57 8.72
N GLN A 214 8.10 20.33 7.66
CA GLN A 214 7.77 19.93 6.27
C GLN A 214 8.50 18.65 5.86
N ILE A 215 9.80 18.54 6.18
CA ILE A 215 10.60 17.34 5.90
C ILE A 215 10.10 16.15 6.73
N LEU A 216 9.78 16.38 8.02
CA LEU A 216 9.25 15.33 8.90
C LEU A 216 7.87 14.81 8.43
N ARG A 217 7.04 15.65 7.81
CA ARG A 217 5.78 15.20 7.17
C ARG A 217 6.03 14.19 6.07
N LEU A 218 7.01 14.44 5.19
CA LEU A 218 7.41 13.52 4.12
C LEU A 218 7.92 12.19 4.70
N VAL A 219 8.84 12.25 5.67
CA VAL A 219 9.41 11.06 6.31
C VAL A 219 8.32 10.26 7.02
N SER A 220 7.48 10.92 7.81
CA SER A 220 6.39 10.27 8.55
C SER A 220 5.39 9.59 7.62
N LEU A 221 5.06 10.21 6.48
CA LEU A 221 4.12 9.67 5.50
C LEU A 221 4.69 8.39 4.85
N SER A 222 5.96 8.42 4.43
CA SER A 222 6.61 7.27 3.78
C SER A 222 6.85 6.12 4.75
N VAL A 223 7.40 6.41 5.93
CA VAL A 223 7.71 5.39 6.95
C VAL A 223 6.44 4.72 7.47
N ARG A 224 5.34 5.46 7.62
CA ARG A 224 4.05 4.89 8.05
C ARG A 224 3.53 3.85 7.06
N LEU A 225 3.55 4.16 5.76
CA LEU A 225 3.11 3.22 4.74
C LEU A 225 4.03 2.00 4.68
N PHE A 226 5.33 2.21 4.67
CA PHE A 226 6.34 1.16 4.68
C PHE A 226 6.22 0.26 5.91
N ALA A 227 6.27 0.85 7.11
CA ALA A 227 6.32 0.09 8.36
C ALA A 227 5.05 -0.75 8.59
N ASN A 228 3.88 -0.20 8.26
CA ASN A 228 2.63 -0.95 8.43
C ASN A 228 2.57 -2.15 7.49
N MET A 229 2.95 -1.99 6.22
CA MET A 229 2.92 -3.09 5.26
C MET A 229 4.00 -4.13 5.54
N LEU A 230 5.22 -3.69 5.90
CA LEU A 230 6.30 -4.60 6.28
C LEU A 230 5.95 -5.40 7.55
N ALA A 231 5.49 -4.71 8.60
CA ALA A 231 5.15 -5.36 9.87
C ALA A 231 4.03 -6.38 9.71
N GLY A 232 3.01 -6.07 8.90
CA GLY A 232 1.91 -6.96 8.65
C GLY A 232 2.30 -8.21 7.89
N HIS A 233 3.04 -8.07 6.81
CA HIS A 233 3.56 -9.22 6.07
C HIS A 233 4.47 -10.10 6.95
N LEU A 234 5.40 -9.50 7.70
CA LEU A 234 6.24 -10.22 8.65
C LEU A 234 5.41 -10.98 9.70
N LEU A 235 4.35 -10.37 10.24
CA LEU A 235 3.49 -11.01 11.23
C LEU A 235 2.78 -12.24 10.65
N ILE A 236 2.27 -12.17 9.43
CA ILE A 236 1.64 -13.31 8.74
C ILE A 236 2.66 -14.42 8.49
N ILE A 237 3.84 -14.07 7.96
CA ILE A 237 4.93 -15.02 7.67
C ILE A 237 5.41 -15.70 8.96
N MET A 238 5.63 -14.94 10.04
CA MET A 238 6.06 -15.47 11.32
C MET A 238 4.98 -16.36 11.96
N ALA A 239 3.70 -16.00 11.86
CA ALA A 239 2.60 -16.81 12.38
C ALA A 239 2.47 -18.14 11.61
N ALA A 240 2.63 -18.10 10.28
CA ALA A 240 2.66 -19.30 9.43
C ALA A 240 3.89 -20.17 9.72
N GLY A 241 5.08 -19.56 9.82
CA GLY A 241 6.34 -20.23 10.12
C GLY A 241 6.32 -20.90 11.49
N PHE A 242 5.76 -20.24 12.51
CA PHE A 242 5.58 -20.82 13.84
C PHE A 242 4.70 -22.08 13.81
N SER A 243 3.63 -22.06 13.01
CA SER A 243 2.74 -23.22 12.84
C SER A 243 3.49 -24.42 12.24
N ILE A 244 4.44 -24.21 11.34
CA ILE A 244 5.28 -25.23 10.71
C ILE A 244 6.35 -25.74 11.67
N LEU A 245 7.04 -24.84 12.39
CA LEU A 245 8.16 -25.20 13.29
C LEU A 245 7.72 -26.01 14.49
N VAL A 246 6.56 -25.70 15.07
CA VAL A 246 6.06 -26.43 16.27
C VAL A 246 5.58 -27.84 15.92
N GLY A 247 5.17 -28.12 14.67
CA GLY A 247 4.97 -29.47 14.11
C GLY A 247 4.04 -30.42 14.89
N SER A 248 3.32 -29.90 15.88
CA SER A 248 2.47 -30.64 16.82
C SER A 248 1.02 -30.15 16.77
N LEU A 249 0.17 -30.69 17.65
CA LEU A 249 -1.21 -30.20 17.83
C LEU A 249 -1.26 -28.67 18.10
N LEU A 250 -0.22 -28.11 18.70
CA LEU A 250 -0.07 -26.68 18.93
C LEU A 250 0.17 -25.89 17.63
N GLY A 251 0.87 -26.47 16.63
CA GLY A 251 1.02 -25.88 15.30
C GLY A 251 -0.32 -25.69 14.59
N VAL A 252 -1.26 -26.63 14.78
CA VAL A 252 -2.63 -26.51 14.21
C VAL A 252 -3.38 -25.30 14.78
N LEU A 253 -3.13 -24.90 16.03
CA LEU A 253 -3.71 -23.69 16.63
C LEU A 253 -3.12 -22.40 16.03
N GLY A 254 -1.92 -22.43 15.48
CA GLY A 254 -1.30 -21.31 14.79
C GLY A 254 -2.01 -20.93 13.48
N ILE A 255 -2.65 -21.90 12.79
CA ILE A 255 -3.34 -21.65 11.51
C ILE A 255 -4.51 -20.67 11.66
N PRO A 256 -5.47 -20.82 12.61
CA PRO A 256 -6.53 -19.84 12.81
C PRO A 256 -5.98 -18.46 13.20
N PHE A 257 -4.88 -18.42 13.94
CA PHE A 257 -4.21 -17.18 14.32
C PHE A 257 -3.61 -16.47 13.10
N ALA A 258 -2.87 -17.20 12.26
CA ALA A 258 -2.34 -16.67 11.01
C ALA A 258 -3.45 -16.18 10.07
N LEU A 259 -4.55 -16.95 9.94
CA LEU A 259 -5.71 -16.56 9.14
C LEU A 259 -6.40 -15.30 9.68
N PHE A 260 -6.52 -15.18 11.00
CA PHE A 260 -7.07 -13.96 11.63
C PHE A 260 -6.23 -12.73 11.27
N PHE A 261 -4.90 -12.80 11.43
CA PHE A 261 -4.03 -11.69 11.08
C PHE A 261 -4.04 -11.39 9.58
N TYR A 262 -4.08 -12.42 8.74
CA TYR A 262 -4.18 -12.26 7.30
C TYR A 262 -5.45 -11.47 6.90
N VAL A 263 -6.61 -11.84 7.42
CA VAL A 263 -7.88 -11.14 7.14
C VAL A 263 -7.88 -9.74 7.76
N PHE A 264 -7.36 -9.59 8.95
CA PHE A 264 -7.24 -8.29 9.63
C PHE A 264 -6.36 -7.32 8.82
N GLU A 265 -5.20 -7.75 8.37
CA GLU A 265 -4.31 -6.96 7.55
C GLU A 265 -4.91 -6.61 6.20
N TRP A 266 -5.48 -7.60 5.54
CA TRP A 266 -6.06 -7.40 4.22
C TRP A 266 -7.22 -6.40 4.22
N LEU A 267 -8.15 -6.50 5.18
CA LEU A 267 -9.33 -5.64 5.23
C LEU A 267 -9.07 -4.31 5.91
N LEU A 268 -8.40 -4.33 7.07
CA LEU A 268 -8.24 -3.12 7.89
C LEU A 268 -6.96 -2.38 7.56
N VAL A 269 -5.81 -3.04 7.59
CA VAL A 269 -4.53 -2.32 7.45
C VAL A 269 -4.34 -1.82 6.03
N ALA A 270 -4.56 -2.67 5.02
CA ALA A 270 -4.38 -2.30 3.61
C ALA A 270 -5.31 -1.16 3.18
N GLY A 271 -6.62 -1.27 3.51
CA GLY A 271 -7.61 -0.26 3.15
C GLY A 271 -7.44 1.05 3.93
N LEU A 272 -7.27 0.95 5.27
CA LEU A 272 -7.08 2.10 6.14
C LEU A 272 -5.81 2.87 5.78
N GLN A 273 -4.73 2.17 5.43
CA GLN A 273 -3.48 2.82 5.08
C GLN A 273 -3.56 3.63 3.78
N ALA A 274 -4.27 3.11 2.76
CA ALA A 274 -4.53 3.86 1.54
C ALA A 274 -5.37 5.12 1.82
N PHE A 275 -6.38 5.00 2.68
CA PHE A 275 -7.19 6.13 3.13
C PHE A 275 -6.37 7.18 3.86
N ILE A 276 -5.59 6.79 4.88
CA ILE A 276 -4.77 7.73 5.67
C ILE A 276 -3.73 8.42 4.79
N PHE A 277 -3.10 7.68 3.87
CA PHE A 277 -2.08 8.26 2.98
C PHE A 277 -2.68 9.34 2.08
N ALA A 278 -3.82 9.06 1.44
CA ALA A 278 -4.50 10.03 0.58
C ALA A 278 -5.11 11.19 1.38
N LEU A 279 -5.66 10.94 2.57
CA LEU A 279 -6.20 11.96 3.46
C LEU A 279 -5.12 12.95 3.90
N LEU A 280 -3.97 12.47 4.37
CA LEU A 280 -2.85 13.33 4.77
C LEU A 280 -2.28 14.12 3.59
N SER A 281 -2.18 13.49 2.42
CA SER A 281 -1.80 14.17 1.19
C SER A 281 -2.76 15.32 0.86
N GLY A 282 -4.06 15.08 0.99
CA GLY A 282 -5.10 16.10 0.81
C GLY A 282 -5.00 17.24 1.83
N ILE A 283 -4.76 16.91 3.11
CA ILE A 283 -4.56 17.90 4.16
C ILE A 283 -3.35 18.79 3.86
N TYR A 284 -2.22 18.22 3.44
CA TYR A 284 -1.01 18.99 3.13
C TYR A 284 -1.22 19.92 1.92
N ILE A 285 -1.88 19.44 0.87
CA ILE A 285 -2.23 20.28 -0.29
C ILE A 285 -3.24 21.36 0.11
N GLY A 286 -4.24 20.99 0.91
CA GLY A 286 -5.25 21.94 1.41
C GLY A 286 -4.66 23.07 2.23
N TYR A 287 -3.73 22.77 3.14
CA TYR A 287 -3.02 23.81 3.90
C TYR A 287 -2.15 24.70 3.00
N ALA A 288 -1.47 24.13 2.02
CA ALA A 288 -0.67 24.91 1.09
C ALA A 288 -1.50 25.82 0.18
N ALA A 289 -2.79 25.46 -0.05
CA ALA A 289 -3.73 26.24 -0.86
C ALA A 289 -4.51 27.33 -0.07
N GLN A 290 -4.46 27.32 1.27
CA GLN A 290 -5.13 28.34 2.08
C GLN A 290 -4.35 29.65 2.01
N SER A 291 -4.95 30.67 1.42
CA SER A 291 -4.44 32.04 1.53
C SER A 291 -4.79 32.54 2.93
N GLU A 292 -3.81 32.86 3.75
CA GLU A 292 -4.03 33.60 4.97
C GLU A 292 -4.68 34.96 4.63
N HIS A 293 -5.88 35.19 5.17
CA HIS A 293 -6.54 36.49 5.18
C HIS A 293 -6.07 37.30 6.38
#